data_87cb641e75661791bd8bf8cad37a1d4f
#
_entry.id   87cb641e75661791bd8bf8cad37a1d4f
#
_cell.length_a   1.000
_cell.length_b   1.000
_cell.length_c   1.000
_cell.angle_alpha   90.00
_cell.angle_beta   90.00
_cell.angle_gamma   90.00
#
_symmetry.space_group_name_H-M   'P 1'
#
loop_
_entity.id
_entity.type
_entity.pdbx_description
1 polymer ?
#
loop_
_entity_poly.entity_id
_entity_poly.type
_entity_poly.pdbx_seq_one_letter_code
_entity_poly.pdbx_strand_id
1 'polypeptide(L)'
;MKKHDTPMIDELENGPWPSFISGIKRLRDTHPEKRINEMTNDLLGQLEHSYETRKGYWKGGTVSVYGYGGGIIPRFSEVGNAFPASKEFHTLRVQPPAGNFYSTSMLRQLADSWEKHGSGLVTFHGQTGNIMFIGSTTENTQHFFDEINDYGFDLGGAGPCVRTAMSCVGAGRCEMSNVNERKAHRLLVNNFTDDVHRPALPYKFKFKVSGCPNELYELH
;
A
#
# COMPACT_ATOMS: atom_id res chain seq x y z
N MET A 1 22.35 10.20 -13.41
CA MET A 1 21.54 8.98 -13.69
C MET A 1 21.14 8.99 -15.16
N LYS A 2 21.36 7.88 -15.89
CA LYS A 2 20.85 7.72 -17.27
C LYS A 2 19.36 7.34 -17.17
N LYS A 3 18.49 8.08 -17.84
CA LYS A 3 17.06 7.76 -17.90
C LYS A 3 16.83 6.55 -18.80
N HIS A 4 15.92 5.67 -18.41
CA HIS A 4 15.44 4.61 -19.28
C HIS A 4 14.54 5.21 -20.38
N ASP A 5 14.63 4.65 -21.57
CA ASP A 5 13.72 4.96 -22.67
C ASP A 5 12.40 4.20 -22.46
N THR A 6 11.27 4.88 -22.62
CA THR A 6 9.96 4.37 -22.19
C THR A 6 8.85 4.68 -23.20
N PRO A 7 9.01 4.33 -24.50
CA PRO A 7 8.06 4.72 -25.54
C PRO A 7 6.65 4.17 -25.33
N MET A 8 6.50 2.92 -24.86
CA MET A 8 5.17 2.30 -24.69
C MET A 8 4.39 2.92 -23.54
N ILE A 9 5.04 3.17 -22.40
CA ILE A 9 4.36 3.81 -21.25
C ILE A 9 4.16 5.30 -21.48
N ASP A 10 4.93 5.95 -22.34
CA ASP A 10 4.71 7.34 -22.76
C ASP A 10 3.42 7.48 -23.56
N GLU A 11 3.04 6.48 -24.35
CA GLU A 11 1.74 6.43 -25.03
C GLU A 11 0.59 6.38 -24.01
N LEU A 12 0.74 5.68 -22.89
CA LEU A 12 -0.26 5.66 -21.81
C LEU A 12 -0.42 7.04 -21.15
N GLU A 13 0.68 7.77 -20.96
CA GLU A 13 0.64 9.12 -20.40
C GLU A 13 -0.09 10.11 -21.33
N ASN A 14 0.09 9.95 -22.64
CA ASN A 14 -0.54 10.78 -23.66
C ASN A 14 -1.97 10.34 -24.03
N GLY A 15 -2.46 9.27 -23.42
CA GLY A 15 -3.80 8.74 -23.63
C GLY A 15 -4.91 9.63 -23.08
N PRO A 16 -6.19 9.30 -23.36
CA PRO A 16 -7.34 10.13 -22.96
C PRO A 16 -7.66 10.12 -21.46
N TRP A 17 -7.04 9.25 -20.69
CA TRP A 17 -7.29 9.07 -19.26
C TRP A 17 -6.10 9.52 -18.42
N PRO A 18 -6.34 10.07 -17.22
CA PRO A 18 -5.26 10.37 -16.27
C PRO A 18 -4.39 9.13 -16.02
N SER A 19 -3.08 9.30 -16.05
CA SER A 19 -2.11 8.22 -15.87
C SER A 19 -1.27 8.44 -14.61
N PHE A 20 -0.94 7.35 -13.91
CA PHE A 20 0.01 7.36 -12.81
C PHE A 20 1.46 7.62 -13.26
N ILE A 21 1.77 7.45 -14.55
CA ILE A 21 3.10 7.62 -15.14
C ILE A 21 3.62 9.04 -14.92
N SER A 22 2.79 10.06 -15.09
CA SER A 22 3.16 11.47 -14.84
C SER A 22 3.66 11.68 -13.40
N GLY A 23 3.02 11.02 -12.43
CA GLY A 23 3.45 11.06 -11.03
C GLY A 23 4.81 10.43 -10.80
N ILE A 24 5.07 9.26 -11.40
CA ILE A 24 6.37 8.57 -11.31
C ILE A 24 7.46 9.38 -12.00
N LYS A 25 7.21 9.93 -13.20
CA LYS A 25 8.15 10.81 -13.91
C LYS A 25 8.49 12.05 -13.08
N ARG A 26 7.50 12.66 -12.44
CA ARG A 26 7.72 13.82 -11.56
C ARG A 26 8.62 13.43 -10.38
N LEU A 27 8.38 12.32 -9.69
CA LEU A 27 9.25 11.85 -8.60
C LEU A 27 10.69 11.61 -9.11
N ARG A 28 10.83 10.93 -10.25
CA ARG A 28 12.15 10.71 -10.88
C ARG A 28 12.90 12.02 -11.14
N ASP A 29 12.22 13.06 -11.60
CA ASP A 29 12.86 14.27 -12.14
C ASP A 29 12.99 15.39 -11.10
N THR A 30 12.17 15.43 -10.06
CA THR A 30 12.10 16.57 -9.15
C THR A 30 12.29 16.24 -7.67
N HIS A 31 12.32 14.96 -7.28
CA HIS A 31 12.45 14.61 -5.88
C HIS A 31 13.88 14.95 -5.37
N PRO A 32 14.02 15.51 -4.15
CA PRO A 32 15.33 15.91 -3.63
C PRO A 32 16.24 14.72 -3.31
N GLU A 33 15.69 13.56 -2.96
CA GLU A 33 16.45 12.37 -2.63
C GLU A 33 16.81 11.56 -3.89
N LYS A 34 18.12 11.43 -4.11
CA LYS A 34 18.69 10.67 -5.24
C LYS A 34 18.17 9.22 -5.29
N ARG A 35 17.99 8.58 -4.13
CA ARG A 35 17.48 7.22 -4.03
C ARG A 35 16.09 7.09 -4.68
N ILE A 36 15.18 8.03 -4.40
CA ILE A 36 13.83 8.02 -4.99
C ILE A 36 13.89 8.26 -6.50
N ASN A 37 14.78 9.16 -6.97
CA ASN A 37 14.96 9.35 -8.40
C ASN A 37 15.44 8.07 -9.10
N GLU A 38 16.38 7.34 -8.50
CA GLU A 38 16.92 6.08 -9.05
C GLU A 38 15.85 4.98 -9.02
N MET A 39 15.13 4.81 -7.91
CA MET A 39 14.05 3.82 -7.80
C MET A 39 12.93 4.06 -8.81
N THR A 40 12.50 5.30 -8.95
CA THR A 40 11.42 5.65 -9.89
C THR A 40 11.87 5.59 -11.35
N ASN A 41 13.13 5.88 -11.65
CA ASN A 41 13.70 5.67 -12.97
C ASN A 41 13.71 4.18 -13.33
N ASP A 42 14.22 3.33 -12.45
CA ASP A 42 14.26 1.89 -12.67
C ASP A 42 12.86 1.28 -12.69
N LEU A 43 11.92 1.81 -11.90
CA LEU A 43 10.51 1.41 -11.99
C LEU A 43 9.92 1.70 -13.37
N LEU A 44 10.18 2.87 -13.95
CA LEU A 44 9.73 3.20 -15.30
C LEU A 44 10.32 2.25 -16.34
N GLY A 45 11.61 1.97 -16.26
CA GLY A 45 12.26 0.98 -17.14
C GLY A 45 11.71 -0.43 -16.95
N GLN A 46 11.45 -0.86 -15.72
CA GLN A 46 10.82 -2.15 -15.41
C GLN A 46 9.38 -2.23 -15.96
N LEU A 47 8.61 -1.15 -15.88
CA LEU A 47 7.26 -1.09 -16.45
C LEU A 47 7.30 -1.23 -17.98
N GLU A 48 8.19 -0.49 -18.65
CA GLU A 48 8.39 -0.61 -20.10
C GLU A 48 8.73 -2.04 -20.48
N HIS A 49 9.74 -2.64 -19.84
CA HIS A 49 10.13 -4.03 -20.03
C HIS A 49 8.97 -5.02 -19.80
N SER A 50 8.12 -4.74 -18.82
CA SER A 50 6.94 -5.59 -18.52
C SER A 50 5.89 -5.51 -19.61
N TYR A 51 5.67 -4.36 -20.21
CA TYR A 51 4.78 -4.21 -21.37
C TYR A 51 5.30 -4.96 -22.58
N GLU A 52 6.59 -4.82 -22.87
CA GLU A 52 7.23 -5.41 -24.04
C GLU A 52 7.32 -6.94 -23.93
N THR A 53 7.78 -7.45 -22.78
CA THR A 53 8.13 -8.87 -22.62
C THR A 53 7.14 -9.70 -21.81
N ARG A 54 6.16 -9.08 -21.17
CA ARG A 54 5.22 -9.69 -20.21
C ARG A 54 5.88 -10.26 -18.97
N LYS A 55 7.12 -9.87 -18.67
CA LYS A 55 7.84 -10.15 -17.43
C LYS A 55 7.74 -8.96 -16.48
N GLY A 56 7.71 -9.23 -15.19
CA GLY A 56 7.57 -8.16 -14.21
C GLY A 56 8.07 -8.54 -12.84
N TYR A 57 7.36 -8.12 -11.81
CA TYR A 57 7.60 -8.51 -10.44
C TYR A 57 6.91 -9.83 -10.11
N TRP A 58 7.59 -10.68 -9.40
CA TRP A 58 7.03 -11.90 -8.82
C TRP A 58 6.91 -11.78 -7.30
N LYS A 59 6.01 -12.56 -6.73
CA LYS A 59 5.81 -12.67 -5.30
C LYS A 59 6.76 -13.73 -4.75
N GLY A 60 7.92 -13.29 -4.31
CA GLY A 60 8.93 -14.16 -3.68
C GLY A 60 8.59 -14.54 -2.25
N GLY A 61 9.56 -15.09 -1.52
CA GLY A 61 9.44 -15.56 -0.16
C GLY A 61 8.78 -14.59 0.82
N THR A 62 8.70 -14.97 2.08
CA THR A 62 8.09 -14.12 3.11
C THR A 62 9.02 -12.95 3.45
N VAL A 63 8.51 -11.74 3.32
CA VAL A 63 9.11 -10.52 3.87
C VAL A 63 8.18 -10.04 4.97
N SER A 64 8.71 -9.83 6.17
CA SER A 64 7.93 -9.42 7.33
C SER A 64 8.76 -8.51 8.22
N VAL A 65 8.08 -7.76 9.07
CA VAL A 65 8.69 -7.02 10.17
C VAL A 65 8.71 -7.89 11.42
N TYR A 66 9.53 -7.52 12.39
CA TYR A 66 9.70 -8.28 13.63
C TYR A 66 8.35 -8.55 14.32
N GLY A 67 8.08 -9.81 14.61
CA GLY A 67 6.86 -10.27 15.27
C GLY A 67 5.66 -10.50 14.35
N TYR A 68 5.76 -10.13 13.06
CA TYR A 68 4.65 -10.22 12.10
C TYR A 68 4.93 -11.24 11.01
N GLY A 69 3.93 -12.06 10.68
CA GLY A 69 3.95 -12.96 9.53
C GLY A 69 3.18 -12.42 8.31
N GLY A 70 2.68 -11.19 8.38
CA GLY A 70 1.85 -10.57 7.33
C GLY A 70 2.00 -9.05 7.30
N GLY A 71 1.15 -8.37 6.50
CA GLY A 71 1.16 -6.90 6.37
C GLY A 71 2.02 -6.39 5.22
N ILE A 72 2.94 -7.19 4.72
CA ILE A 72 3.81 -6.88 3.59
C ILE A 72 3.50 -7.80 2.43
N ILE A 73 3.49 -7.25 1.23
CA ILE A 73 3.39 -7.99 -0.02
C ILE A 73 4.76 -7.94 -0.67
N PRO A 74 5.53 -9.05 -0.62
CA PRO A 74 6.85 -9.09 -1.24
C PRO A 74 6.74 -8.95 -2.75
N ARG A 75 7.67 -8.19 -3.33
CA ARG A 75 7.84 -8.02 -4.77
C ARG A 75 9.32 -8.00 -5.09
N PHE A 76 9.73 -8.90 -5.96
CA PHE A 76 11.09 -9.02 -6.46
C PHE A 76 11.07 -8.95 -7.98
N SER A 77 11.91 -8.11 -8.56
CA SER A 77 12.02 -8.01 -10.01
C SER A 77 12.61 -9.29 -10.61
N GLU A 78 11.98 -9.83 -11.65
CA GLU A 78 12.51 -10.95 -12.43
C GLU A 78 13.77 -10.56 -13.22
N VAL A 79 13.99 -9.28 -13.42
CA VAL A 79 15.11 -8.72 -14.16
C VAL A 79 15.89 -7.69 -13.33
N GLY A 80 16.04 -7.96 -12.04
CA GLY A 80 16.67 -7.06 -11.07
C GLY A 80 18.10 -6.62 -11.42
N ASN A 81 18.82 -7.38 -12.24
CA ASN A 81 20.15 -6.99 -12.73
C ASN A 81 20.08 -5.81 -13.71
N ALA A 82 19.00 -5.70 -14.49
CA ALA A 82 18.78 -4.59 -15.41
C ALA A 82 18.21 -3.34 -14.70
N PHE A 83 17.52 -3.54 -13.57
CA PHE A 83 16.85 -2.49 -12.80
C PHE A 83 17.18 -2.62 -11.30
N PRO A 84 18.45 -2.38 -10.91
CA PRO A 84 18.90 -2.66 -9.54
C PRO A 84 18.20 -1.85 -8.45
N ALA A 85 17.83 -0.59 -8.71
CA ALA A 85 17.18 0.25 -7.73
C ALA A 85 15.71 -0.16 -7.46
N SER A 86 15.07 -0.87 -8.39
CA SER A 86 13.73 -1.44 -8.21
C SER A 86 13.72 -2.97 -8.09
N LYS A 87 14.88 -3.58 -7.80
CA LYS A 87 15.01 -5.03 -7.64
C LYS A 87 14.08 -5.60 -6.57
N GLU A 88 13.98 -4.91 -5.45
CA GLU A 88 12.99 -5.14 -4.41
C GLU A 88 12.00 -3.97 -4.42
N PHE A 89 10.72 -4.27 -4.48
CA PHE A 89 9.68 -3.25 -4.56
C PHE A 89 8.46 -3.66 -3.73
N HIS A 90 8.71 -3.93 -2.43
CA HIS A 90 7.69 -4.44 -1.51
C HIS A 90 6.60 -3.42 -1.26
N THR A 91 5.40 -3.93 -0.99
CA THR A 91 4.24 -3.10 -0.65
C THR A 91 3.86 -3.36 0.80
N LEU A 92 3.79 -2.30 1.60
CA LEU A 92 3.30 -2.35 2.97
C LEU A 92 1.85 -1.86 3.00
N ARG A 93 1.03 -2.51 3.82
CA ARG A 93 -0.36 -2.11 4.07
C ARG A 93 -0.46 -1.52 5.45
N VAL A 94 -0.84 -0.26 5.56
CA VAL A 94 -1.10 0.40 6.85
C VAL A 94 -2.59 0.36 7.12
N GLN A 95 -2.94 -0.09 8.32
CA GLN A 95 -4.32 -0.24 8.76
C GLN A 95 -5.00 1.13 8.92
N PRO A 96 -6.23 1.31 8.37
CA PRO A 96 -6.94 2.57 8.50
C PRO A 96 -7.54 2.75 9.89
N PRO A 97 -7.73 3.99 10.35
CA PRO A 97 -8.61 4.27 11.47
C PRO A 97 -10.07 3.99 11.10
N ALA A 98 -10.91 3.76 12.12
CA ALA A 98 -12.33 3.49 11.92
C ALA A 98 -13.03 4.61 11.12
N GLY A 99 -13.74 4.21 10.06
CA GLY A 99 -14.40 5.14 9.13
C GLY A 99 -13.46 5.82 8.14
N ASN A 100 -12.18 5.41 8.09
CA ASN A 100 -11.16 5.97 7.20
C ASN A 100 -10.91 7.48 7.40
N PHE A 101 -11.13 8.00 8.61
CA PHE A 101 -10.91 9.40 8.91
C PHE A 101 -9.45 9.67 9.29
N TYR A 102 -8.74 10.37 8.45
CA TYR A 102 -7.37 10.85 8.69
C TYR A 102 -7.36 12.36 8.88
N SER A 103 -6.57 12.85 9.82
CA SER A 103 -6.20 14.26 9.81
C SER A 103 -5.14 14.53 8.75
N THR A 104 -5.07 15.77 8.27
CA THR A 104 -4.04 16.16 7.31
C THR A 104 -2.62 16.04 7.87
N SER A 105 -2.47 16.23 9.18
CA SER A 105 -1.17 16.03 9.87
C SER A 105 -0.75 14.56 9.85
N MET A 106 -1.66 13.62 10.16
CA MET A 106 -1.38 12.18 10.08
C MET A 106 -1.00 11.74 8.68
N LEU A 107 -1.70 12.22 7.65
CA LEU A 107 -1.36 11.89 6.26
C LEU A 107 0.02 12.43 5.86
N ARG A 108 0.39 13.63 6.33
CA ARG A 108 1.74 14.17 6.09
C ARG A 108 2.80 13.34 6.79
N GLN A 109 2.62 13.00 8.07
CA GLN A 109 3.55 12.14 8.80
C GLN A 109 3.79 10.81 8.08
N LEU A 110 2.73 10.14 7.63
CA LEU A 110 2.83 8.91 6.85
C LEU A 110 3.55 9.12 5.52
N ALA A 111 3.27 10.22 4.82
CA ALA A 111 3.92 10.54 3.55
C ALA A 111 5.41 10.84 3.74
N ASP A 112 5.75 11.67 4.73
CA ASP A 112 7.12 12.06 5.05
C ASP A 112 7.96 10.83 5.47
N SER A 113 7.37 9.94 6.29
CA SER A 113 8.01 8.67 6.65
C SER A 113 8.22 7.77 5.42
N TRP A 114 7.24 7.71 4.54
CA TRP A 114 7.36 6.89 3.33
C TRP A 114 8.40 7.41 2.33
N GLU A 115 8.57 8.71 2.24
CA GLU A 115 9.65 9.30 1.42
C GLU A 115 11.05 8.92 1.93
N LYS A 116 11.22 8.71 3.23
CA LYS A 116 12.49 8.23 3.81
C LYS A 116 12.76 6.75 3.52
N HIS A 117 11.73 5.90 3.58
CA HIS A 117 11.88 4.44 3.63
C HIS A 117 11.41 3.72 2.35
N GLY A 118 10.74 4.42 1.44
CA GLY A 118 10.17 3.85 0.23
C GLY A 118 10.40 4.70 -1.01
N SER A 119 9.60 4.43 -2.03
CA SER A 119 9.68 5.09 -3.34
C SER A 119 8.94 6.44 -3.41
N GLY A 120 8.19 6.82 -2.39
CA GLY A 120 7.26 7.94 -2.42
C GLY A 120 5.88 7.61 -3.04
N LEU A 121 5.69 6.40 -3.59
CA LEU A 121 4.42 6.00 -4.21
C LEU A 121 3.43 5.47 -3.18
N VAL A 122 2.21 5.99 -3.22
CA VAL A 122 1.12 5.61 -2.31
C VAL A 122 -0.15 5.35 -3.10
N THR A 123 -0.97 4.39 -2.66
CA THR A 123 -2.32 4.16 -3.18
C THR A 123 -3.29 3.82 -2.06
N PHE A 124 -4.56 4.15 -2.26
CA PHE A 124 -5.64 3.85 -1.32
C PHE A 124 -6.38 2.60 -1.79
N HIS A 125 -6.38 1.57 -0.97
CA HIS A 125 -7.03 0.32 -1.30
C HIS A 125 -8.49 0.33 -0.84
N GLY A 126 -9.42 0.52 -1.77
CA GLY A 126 -10.85 0.68 -1.49
C GLY A 126 -11.48 -0.45 -0.69
N GLN A 127 -11.17 -1.71 -1.02
CA GLN A 127 -11.82 -2.88 -0.41
C GLN A 127 -11.45 -3.17 1.05
N THR A 128 -10.35 -2.63 1.56
CA THR A 128 -9.91 -2.85 2.95
C THR A 128 -9.55 -1.55 3.66
N GLY A 129 -9.71 -0.41 2.98
CA GLY A 129 -9.38 0.90 3.51
C GLY A 129 -7.89 1.14 3.80
N ASN A 130 -7.03 0.14 3.60
CA ASN A 130 -5.60 0.31 3.85
C ASN A 130 -5.00 1.40 2.96
N ILE A 131 -4.10 2.18 3.51
CA ILE A 131 -3.12 2.88 2.68
C ILE A 131 -2.05 1.85 2.30
N MET A 132 -1.76 1.77 1.00
CA MET A 132 -0.70 0.90 0.48
C MET A 132 0.50 1.76 0.10
N PHE A 133 1.60 1.51 0.75
CA PHE A 133 2.89 2.11 0.53
C PHE A 133 3.70 1.20 -0.40
N ILE A 134 3.97 1.67 -1.61
CA ILE A 134 4.47 0.83 -2.70
C ILE A 134 5.95 1.14 -2.96
N GLY A 135 6.80 0.12 -2.88
CA GLY A 135 8.21 0.24 -3.24
C GLY A 135 9.14 0.50 -2.06
N SER A 136 9.38 -0.53 -1.25
CA SER A 136 10.44 -0.55 -0.26
C SER A 136 11.36 -1.75 -0.47
N THR A 137 12.54 -1.71 0.11
CA THR A 137 13.43 -2.86 0.22
C THR A 137 13.15 -3.65 1.49
N THR A 138 13.64 -4.88 1.56
CA THR A 138 13.51 -5.73 2.77
C THR A 138 14.06 -5.03 4.01
N GLU A 139 15.20 -4.36 3.90
CA GLU A 139 15.83 -3.62 4.98
C GLU A 139 14.96 -2.45 5.49
N ASN A 140 14.43 -1.67 4.58
CA ASN A 140 13.67 -0.45 4.92
C ASN A 140 12.27 -0.73 5.45
N THR A 141 11.72 -1.93 5.25
CA THR A 141 10.39 -2.28 5.78
C THR A 141 10.31 -2.18 7.29
N GLN A 142 11.37 -2.61 8.02
CA GLN A 142 11.40 -2.53 9.49
C GLN A 142 11.45 -1.07 9.95
N HIS A 143 12.31 -0.26 9.36
CA HIS A 143 12.44 1.15 9.73
C HIS A 143 11.14 1.94 9.53
N PHE A 144 10.44 1.69 8.43
CA PHE A 144 9.13 2.29 8.20
C PHE A 144 8.10 1.82 9.23
N PHE A 145 8.09 0.52 9.54
CA PHE A 145 7.18 -0.05 10.53
C PHE A 145 7.40 0.58 11.91
N ASP A 146 8.63 0.70 12.36
CA ASP A 146 8.97 1.28 13.66
C ASP A 146 8.48 2.74 13.72
N GLU A 147 8.74 3.54 12.69
CA GLU A 147 8.32 4.96 12.63
C GLU A 147 6.80 5.13 12.62
N ILE A 148 6.04 4.31 11.87
CA ILE A 148 4.57 4.41 11.88
C ILE A 148 3.94 3.96 13.19
N ASN A 149 4.57 3.01 13.92
CA ASN A 149 4.13 2.64 15.26
C ASN A 149 4.26 3.80 16.25
N ASP A 150 5.33 4.58 16.17
CA ASP A 150 5.51 5.79 17.00
C ASP A 150 4.37 6.81 16.74
N TYR A 151 3.80 6.83 15.53
CA TYR A 151 2.62 7.65 15.20
C TYR A 151 1.29 7.02 15.59
N GLY A 152 1.30 5.80 16.13
CA GLY A 152 0.11 5.05 16.53
C GLY A 152 -0.59 4.32 15.39
N PHE A 153 0.09 4.08 14.27
CA PHE A 153 -0.38 3.23 13.18
C PHE A 153 0.21 1.83 13.26
N ASP A 154 -0.44 0.90 12.58
CA ASP A 154 -0.01 -0.49 12.51
C ASP A 154 -0.21 -1.05 11.09
N LEU A 155 0.44 -2.18 10.79
CA LEU A 155 0.25 -2.87 9.53
C LEU A 155 -1.12 -3.57 9.49
N GLY A 156 -1.72 -3.58 8.32
CA GLY A 156 -2.90 -4.38 8.01
C GLY A 156 -2.55 -5.80 7.59
N GLY A 157 -3.58 -6.62 7.35
CA GLY A 157 -3.40 -8.02 6.96
C GLY A 157 -2.98 -8.21 5.50
N ALA A 158 -2.06 -9.13 5.27
CA ALA A 158 -1.71 -9.64 3.95
C ALA A 158 -1.57 -11.18 4.00
N GLY A 159 -2.06 -11.88 2.98
CA GLY A 159 -2.02 -13.33 2.94
C GLY A 159 -3.26 -14.02 3.55
N PRO A 160 -3.16 -15.32 3.95
CA PRO A 160 -4.24 -16.14 4.49
C PRO A 160 -4.44 -15.87 5.98
N CYS A 161 -4.97 -14.71 6.31
CA CYS A 161 -5.19 -14.21 7.67
C CYS A 161 -6.56 -13.54 7.79
N VAL A 162 -6.92 -13.15 9.01
CA VAL A 162 -7.92 -12.12 9.22
C VAL A 162 -7.38 -10.83 8.59
N ARG A 163 -8.11 -10.30 7.62
CA ARG A 163 -7.69 -9.07 6.92
C ARG A 163 -8.13 -7.86 7.73
N THR A 164 -7.49 -6.74 7.50
CA THR A 164 -7.88 -5.46 8.08
C THR A 164 -9.39 -5.29 8.03
N ALA A 165 -10.01 -5.04 9.19
CA ALA A 165 -11.40 -4.72 9.26
C ALA A 165 -11.67 -3.38 8.56
N MET A 166 -12.82 -3.28 7.91
CA MET A 166 -13.26 -2.06 7.25
C MET A 166 -14.64 -1.67 7.75
N SER A 167 -14.87 -0.39 7.91
CA SER A 167 -16.19 0.15 8.20
C SER A 167 -16.51 1.32 7.26
N CYS A 168 -17.81 1.52 7.00
CA CYS A 168 -18.26 2.72 6.32
C CYS A 168 -18.01 3.96 7.17
N VAL A 169 -18.24 5.15 6.60
CA VAL A 169 -18.08 6.44 7.30
C VAL A 169 -19.10 6.64 8.44
N GLY A 170 -20.19 5.92 8.40
CA GLY A 170 -21.23 5.85 9.43
C GLY A 170 -21.85 7.17 9.83
N ALA A 171 -22.37 7.23 11.02
CA ALA A 171 -23.07 8.40 11.59
C ALA A 171 -22.20 9.67 11.67
N GLY A 172 -20.87 9.54 11.47
CA GLY A 172 -19.99 10.71 11.38
C GLY A 172 -20.23 11.57 10.13
N ARG A 173 -20.80 10.97 9.05
CA ARG A 173 -21.05 11.63 7.76
C ARG A 173 -22.33 11.18 7.05
N CYS A 174 -22.97 10.13 7.54
CA CYS A 174 -24.12 9.52 6.90
C CYS A 174 -25.32 9.49 7.86
N GLU A 175 -26.39 10.17 7.47
CA GLU A 175 -27.64 10.20 8.24
C GLU A 175 -28.42 8.89 8.22
N MET A 176 -28.12 7.99 7.27
CA MET A 176 -28.75 6.68 7.15
C MET A 176 -28.13 5.62 8.07
N SER A 177 -27.07 5.94 8.80
CA SER A 177 -26.42 4.99 9.70
C SER A 177 -27.28 4.73 10.94
N ASN A 178 -27.62 3.46 11.15
CA ASN A 178 -28.48 2.99 12.25
C ASN A 178 -27.70 2.27 13.36
N VAL A 179 -26.40 2.02 13.15
CA VAL A 179 -25.54 1.31 14.11
C VAL A 179 -24.24 2.10 14.32
N ASN A 180 -23.56 1.80 15.44
CA ASN A 180 -22.25 2.39 15.70
C ASN A 180 -21.15 1.52 15.07
N GLU A 181 -20.97 1.64 13.76
CA GLU A 181 -20.01 0.89 12.94
C GLU A 181 -18.57 1.14 13.37
N ARG A 182 -18.24 2.36 13.84
CA ARG A 182 -16.88 2.67 14.31
C ARG A 182 -16.54 1.93 15.60
N LYS A 183 -17.51 1.78 16.51
CA LYS A 183 -17.34 0.96 17.72
C LYS A 183 -17.15 -0.52 17.35
N ALA A 184 -17.95 -1.03 16.43
CA ALA A 184 -17.84 -2.41 15.95
C ALA A 184 -16.47 -2.63 15.27
N HIS A 185 -16.05 -1.73 14.38
CA HIS A 185 -14.73 -1.78 13.74
C HIS A 185 -13.61 -1.82 14.79
N ARG A 186 -13.62 -0.89 15.76
CA ARG A 186 -12.60 -0.84 16.81
C ARG A 186 -12.54 -2.12 17.63
N LEU A 187 -13.70 -2.69 17.97
CA LEU A 187 -13.76 -3.96 18.68
C LEU A 187 -13.14 -5.10 17.87
N LEU A 188 -13.45 -5.17 16.56
CA LEU A 188 -12.87 -6.19 15.67
C LEU A 188 -11.34 -6.03 15.57
N VAL A 189 -10.84 -4.82 15.35
CA VAL A 189 -9.41 -4.56 15.30
C VAL A 189 -8.73 -4.99 16.59
N ASN A 190 -9.23 -4.54 17.74
CA ASN A 190 -8.63 -4.84 19.04
C ASN A 190 -8.63 -6.34 19.40
N ASN A 191 -9.66 -7.08 19.00
CA ASN A 191 -9.77 -8.51 19.33
C ASN A 191 -9.02 -9.43 18.36
N PHE A 192 -8.80 -9.00 17.10
CA PHE A 192 -8.21 -9.82 16.05
C PHE A 192 -6.87 -9.30 15.53
N THR A 193 -6.19 -8.42 16.26
CA THR A 193 -4.88 -7.88 15.86
C THR A 193 -3.86 -8.98 15.60
N ASP A 194 -3.77 -9.98 16.47
CA ASP A 194 -2.86 -11.11 16.28
C ASP A 194 -3.20 -11.95 15.05
N ASP A 195 -4.49 -12.16 14.78
CA ASP A 195 -4.94 -12.91 13.60
C ASP A 195 -4.72 -12.13 12.29
N VAL A 196 -4.69 -10.80 12.36
CA VAL A 196 -4.31 -9.93 11.22
C VAL A 196 -2.83 -10.08 10.90
N HIS A 197 -1.98 -10.14 11.91
CA HIS A 197 -0.52 -10.13 11.73
C HIS A 197 0.10 -11.52 11.62
N ARG A 198 -0.60 -12.56 12.03
CA ARG A 198 -0.14 -13.96 12.01
C ARG A 198 -1.02 -14.82 11.12
N PRO A 199 -0.69 -14.92 9.81
CA PRO A 199 -1.48 -15.73 8.87
C PRO A 199 -1.54 -17.21 9.30
N ALA A 200 -2.73 -17.67 9.67
CA ALA A 200 -2.99 -19.03 10.13
C ALA A 200 -4.26 -19.65 9.54
N LEU A 201 -4.94 -18.96 8.64
CA LEU A 201 -6.18 -19.42 8.02
C LEU A 201 -5.86 -20.11 6.68
N PRO A 202 -6.68 -21.10 6.27
CA PRO A 202 -6.52 -21.71 4.93
C PRO A 202 -6.78 -20.72 3.80
N TYR A 203 -7.57 -19.67 4.05
CA TYR A 203 -7.87 -18.60 3.12
C TYR A 203 -8.10 -17.27 3.86
N LYS A 204 -8.04 -16.16 3.13
CA LYS A 204 -8.29 -14.82 3.70
C LYS A 204 -9.71 -14.70 4.23
N PHE A 205 -9.88 -14.07 5.38
CA PHE A 205 -11.16 -13.70 5.96
C PHE A 205 -11.24 -12.18 6.11
N LYS A 206 -12.41 -11.58 5.84
CA LYS A 206 -12.57 -10.12 5.87
C LYS A 206 -13.79 -9.74 6.71
N PHE A 207 -13.59 -8.84 7.67
CA PHE A 207 -14.68 -8.13 8.32
C PHE A 207 -15.02 -6.86 7.54
N LYS A 208 -16.31 -6.69 7.24
CA LYS A 208 -16.84 -5.46 6.66
C LYS A 208 -18.07 -5.05 7.47
N VAL A 209 -18.04 -3.82 7.98
CA VAL A 209 -19.07 -3.28 8.87
C VAL A 209 -19.81 -2.17 8.18
N SER A 210 -21.10 -2.36 7.96
CA SER A 210 -21.98 -1.35 7.38
C SER A 210 -22.89 -0.73 8.44
N GLY A 211 -23.11 0.57 8.35
CA GLY A 211 -24.03 1.32 9.23
C GLY A 211 -25.50 1.20 8.84
N CYS A 212 -25.83 0.73 7.62
CA CYS A 212 -27.19 0.60 7.11
C CYS A 212 -27.27 -0.56 6.10
N PRO A 213 -28.49 -1.02 5.74
CA PRO A 213 -28.67 -2.12 4.79
C PRO A 213 -28.38 -1.70 3.31
N ASN A 214 -28.18 -0.42 3.03
CA ASN A 214 -27.96 0.11 1.68
C ASN A 214 -26.48 0.20 1.28
N GLU A 215 -25.58 -0.40 2.06
CA GLU A 215 -24.15 -0.42 1.77
C GLU A 215 -23.86 -1.33 0.57
N LEU A 216 -23.69 -0.72 -0.60
CA LEU A 216 -23.38 -1.42 -1.85
C LEU A 216 -21.90 -1.46 -2.17
N TYR A 217 -21.12 -0.56 -1.58
CA TYR A 217 -19.72 -0.36 -1.93
C TYR A 217 -18.77 -1.37 -1.25
N GLU A 218 -19.12 -1.79 -0.04
CA GLU A 218 -18.23 -2.61 0.78
C GLU A 218 -18.57 -4.11 0.78
N LEU A 219 -19.75 -4.49 0.31
CA LEU A 219 -20.26 -5.87 0.39
C LEU A 219 -19.86 -6.76 -0.80
N HIS A 220 -19.03 -6.29 -1.71
CA HIS A 220 -18.55 -7.06 -2.87
C HIS A 220 -17.18 -7.68 -2.69
#